data_8a0d94291715f7985c40e9d04055fa0a
#
_entry.id   8a0d94291715f7985c40e9d04055fa0a
#
_cell.length_a   1.000
_cell.length_b   1.000
_cell.length_c   1.000
_cell.angle_alpha   90.00
_cell.angle_beta   90.00
_cell.angle_gamma   90.00
#
_symmetry.space_group_name_H-M   'P 1'
#
loop_
_entity.id
_entity.type
_entity.pdbx_description
1 polymer ?
#
loop_
_entity_poly.entity_id
_entity_poly.type
_entity_poly.pdbx_seq_one_letter_code
_entity_poly.pdbx_strand_id
1 'polypeptide(L)'
;MNRRGFLRSAAGAGLALGAGLPSLGAGLAGLGAGPNLSRVEARHYVKLPDREIECRLCPRLCRLGDKERGYCGVRENIGGTYYTLVYGKVCSLNIDPIEKKPFFHVLPGTSALSLATAGCNVNCKFCQNWEISQARPEQVEAFDLAPETAAARAAASGCPSIAYTYTEPTVYFEYMYDTAVRARRRGVRSIVVTGGHINPEPLAELLGVVDAVKVDLKGFSEEFYTEYVRGSLKPVLETIRAVARSKVWLEIVVLVIPTLNDRMDLIRDMSRWIRDEAGKEVPVHFTRFQPMYLVKNLPPTPVSTLEAARRIALEEGLRYVYVGNVPGHESENTYCPGCGKVIIARVGYAIEAVRLKKGKCESCGTPIPGIWA
;
A
#
# COMPACT_ATOMS: atom_id res chain seq x y z
N MET A 1 -25.22 17.74 -3.22
CA MET A 1 -25.62 16.96 -2.04
C MET A 1 -24.39 16.83 -1.12
N ASN A 2 -24.48 17.34 0.09
CA ASN A 2 -23.37 17.61 0.99
C ASN A 2 -22.96 16.34 1.74
N ARG A 3 -21.66 15.99 1.75
CA ARG A 3 -21.06 14.75 2.31
C ARG A 3 -21.32 14.48 3.81
N ARG A 4 -21.99 15.38 4.52
CA ARG A 4 -22.40 15.20 5.94
C ARG A 4 -23.61 14.28 6.14
N GLY A 5 -24.29 13.84 5.09
CA GLY A 5 -25.51 13.03 5.15
C GLY A 5 -25.32 11.52 5.16
N PHE A 6 -24.13 10.99 4.85
CA PHE A 6 -23.92 9.53 4.65
C PHE A 6 -23.54 8.76 5.92
N LEU A 7 -23.35 9.44 7.05
CA LEU A 7 -22.97 8.81 8.33
C LEU A 7 -24.11 8.68 9.35
N ARG A 8 -25.39 8.90 8.95
CA ARG A 8 -26.53 8.91 9.89
C ARG A 8 -27.67 7.92 9.58
N SER A 9 -27.42 6.85 8.87
CA SER A 9 -28.48 5.85 8.59
C SER A 9 -27.99 4.44 8.85
N ALA A 10 -27.72 4.10 10.11
CA ALA A 10 -27.74 2.73 10.62
C ALA A 10 -27.87 2.77 12.16
N ALA A 11 -29.03 3.17 12.64
CA ALA A 11 -29.42 2.94 14.03
C ALA A 11 -30.92 2.60 14.04
N GLY A 12 -31.23 1.33 14.29
CA GLY A 12 -32.59 0.87 14.43
C GLY A 12 -32.69 -0.58 14.89
N ALA A 13 -32.88 -0.77 16.21
CA ALA A 13 -33.54 -1.85 16.91
C ALA A 13 -32.77 -3.16 17.23
N GLY A 14 -32.53 -3.38 18.51
CA GLY A 14 -32.17 -4.67 19.12
C GLY A 14 -31.86 -4.54 20.61
N LEU A 15 -32.74 -5.04 21.44
CA LEU A 15 -32.85 -4.92 22.89
C LEU A 15 -31.58 -5.26 23.70
N ALA A 16 -31.51 -4.62 24.84
CA ALA A 16 -30.49 -4.68 25.88
C ALA A 16 -30.32 -6.05 26.55
N LEU A 17 -29.09 -6.40 26.86
CA LEU A 17 -28.68 -7.06 28.11
C LEU A 17 -27.28 -6.55 28.46
N GLY A 18 -27.15 -5.98 29.64
CA GLY A 18 -25.99 -5.25 30.08
C GLY A 18 -24.81 -6.14 30.49
N ALA A 19 -23.65 -5.77 30.00
CA ALA A 19 -22.36 -5.90 30.68
C ALA A 19 -21.48 -4.79 30.10
N GLY A 20 -21.10 -3.82 30.93
CA GLY A 20 -20.35 -2.65 30.52
C GLY A 20 -18.96 -2.99 29.99
N LEU A 21 -18.80 -2.83 28.67
CA LEU A 21 -17.48 -2.69 28.07
C LEU A 21 -17.10 -1.21 28.08
N PRO A 22 -15.89 -0.84 28.53
CA PRO A 22 -15.47 0.56 28.50
C PRO A 22 -15.40 1.03 27.03
N SER A 23 -16.04 2.16 26.76
CA SER A 23 -16.05 2.82 25.47
C SER A 23 -14.62 3.11 25.01
N LEU A 24 -14.19 2.51 23.92
CA LEU A 24 -12.90 2.74 23.23
C LEU A 24 -12.80 4.13 22.55
N GLY A 25 -13.61 5.08 23.02
CA GLY A 25 -13.58 6.48 22.56
C GLY A 25 -12.54 7.39 23.24
N ALA A 26 -11.74 6.89 24.17
CA ALA A 26 -10.85 7.71 25.00
C ALA A 26 -9.37 7.72 24.56
N GLY A 27 -9.02 7.25 23.35
CA GLY A 27 -7.64 7.08 22.92
C GLY A 27 -7.03 8.16 22.02
N LEU A 28 -7.81 9.14 21.55
CA LEU A 28 -7.29 10.22 20.69
C LEU A 28 -7.04 11.55 21.41
N ALA A 29 -7.50 11.69 22.65
CA ALA A 29 -7.47 12.94 23.41
C ALA A 29 -6.14 13.22 24.13
N GLY A 30 -5.02 12.68 23.67
CA GLY A 30 -3.70 12.90 24.29
C GLY A 30 -2.55 13.18 23.34
N LEU A 31 -2.80 13.22 22.04
CA LEU A 31 -1.76 13.57 21.04
C LEU A 31 -1.89 15.07 20.74
N GLY A 32 -1.12 15.89 21.46
CA GLY A 32 -1.06 17.32 21.20
C GLY A 32 -0.68 17.58 19.75
N ALA A 33 -1.39 18.50 19.08
CA ALA A 33 -1.00 19.00 17.76
C ALA A 33 0.36 19.70 17.88
N GLY A 34 1.44 18.96 17.64
CA GLY A 34 2.78 19.52 17.51
C GLY A 34 2.90 20.27 16.17
N PRO A 35 3.95 21.08 15.96
CA PRO A 35 4.21 21.67 14.65
C PRO A 35 4.24 20.56 13.59
N ASN A 36 3.58 20.78 12.44
CA ASN A 36 3.42 19.77 11.37
C ASN A 36 4.73 19.31 10.71
N LEU A 37 5.87 19.81 11.19
CA LEU A 37 7.20 19.54 10.66
C LEU A 37 8.08 18.85 11.70
N SER A 38 8.87 17.89 11.24
CA SER A 38 10.03 17.35 11.96
C SER A 38 11.32 17.73 11.20
N ARG A 39 12.48 17.52 11.83
CA ARG A 39 13.79 17.65 11.19
C ARG A 39 14.68 16.51 11.67
N VAL A 40 14.63 15.41 10.91
CA VAL A 40 15.55 14.27 11.12
C VAL A 40 16.40 14.16 9.87
N GLU A 41 17.72 13.98 10.03
CA GLU A 41 18.60 13.85 8.87
C GLU A 41 18.16 12.66 8.02
N ALA A 42 18.02 12.89 6.72
CA ALA A 42 17.55 11.92 5.77
C ALA A 42 18.66 10.90 5.45
N ARG A 43 18.28 9.68 5.13
CA ARG A 43 19.18 8.68 4.52
C ARG A 43 19.19 8.82 3.00
N HIS A 44 20.10 8.12 2.35
CA HIS A 44 20.17 7.98 0.90
C HIS A 44 20.22 9.32 0.15
N TYR A 45 21.22 10.13 0.50
CA TYR A 45 21.60 11.32 -0.26
C TYR A 45 23.11 11.49 -0.27
N VAL A 46 23.62 12.27 -1.20
CA VAL A 46 25.02 12.67 -1.27
C VAL A 46 25.14 14.18 -1.19
N LYS A 47 26.17 14.67 -0.50
CA LYS A 47 26.53 16.09 -0.44
C LYS A 47 27.31 16.44 -1.69
N LEU A 48 26.99 17.58 -2.28
CA LEU A 48 27.65 18.17 -3.44
C LEU A 48 28.35 19.47 -3.05
N PRO A 49 29.17 20.06 -3.93
CA PRO A 49 29.72 21.43 -3.72
C PRO A 49 28.61 22.45 -3.48
N ASP A 50 28.97 23.62 -2.99
CA ASP A 50 28.09 24.78 -2.81
C ASP A 50 26.85 24.52 -1.93
N ARG A 51 26.96 23.60 -0.97
CA ARG A 51 25.87 23.16 -0.09
C ARG A 51 24.68 22.52 -0.83
N GLU A 52 24.88 22.07 -2.05
CA GLU A 52 23.91 21.26 -2.74
C GLU A 52 23.88 19.82 -2.21
N ILE A 53 22.79 19.13 -2.44
CA ILE A 53 22.65 17.69 -2.22
C ILE A 53 22.00 17.01 -3.43
N GLU A 54 22.25 15.72 -3.59
CA GLU A 54 21.47 14.88 -4.49
C GLU A 54 20.78 13.76 -3.70
N CYS A 55 19.46 13.73 -3.76
CA CYS A 55 18.64 12.67 -3.14
C CYS A 55 18.77 11.38 -3.94
N ARG A 56 19.12 10.28 -3.28
CA ARG A 56 19.29 8.94 -3.85
C ARG A 56 18.18 7.97 -3.48
N LEU A 57 17.12 8.44 -2.82
CA LEU A 57 16.05 7.58 -2.30
C LEU A 57 15.15 7.01 -3.41
N CYS A 58 14.84 7.79 -4.42
CA CYS A 58 13.96 7.38 -5.52
C CYS A 58 14.50 7.82 -6.88
N PRO A 59 13.96 7.31 -8.00
CA PRO A 59 14.42 7.61 -9.36
C PRO A 59 14.31 9.08 -9.80
N ARG A 60 13.74 9.97 -8.95
CA ARG A 60 13.72 11.41 -9.20
C ARG A 60 15.11 12.03 -9.13
N LEU A 61 16.01 11.47 -8.30
CA LEU A 61 17.38 11.96 -8.11
C LEU A 61 17.46 13.49 -7.97
N CYS A 62 16.57 14.06 -7.13
CA CYS A 62 16.44 15.50 -6.95
C CYS A 62 17.77 16.11 -6.52
N ARG A 63 18.30 17.04 -7.33
CA ARG A 63 19.44 17.89 -6.98
C ARG A 63 18.90 19.21 -6.44
N LEU A 64 19.34 19.59 -5.23
CA LEU A 64 18.69 20.64 -4.44
C LEU A 64 19.74 21.56 -3.83
N GLY A 65 19.56 22.86 -4.05
CA GLY A 65 20.26 23.92 -3.34
C GLY A 65 19.74 24.12 -1.92
N ASP A 66 20.35 25.07 -1.19
CA ASP A 66 19.93 25.41 0.18
C ASP A 66 18.47 25.86 0.23
N LYS A 67 17.70 25.36 1.19
CA LYS A 67 16.26 25.58 1.40
C LYS A 67 15.33 25.05 0.29
N GLU A 68 15.86 24.27 -0.64
CA GLU A 68 15.03 23.62 -1.65
C GLU A 68 14.49 22.28 -1.16
N ARG A 69 13.28 21.95 -1.62
CA ARG A 69 12.60 20.70 -1.33
C ARG A 69 12.58 19.78 -2.53
N GLY A 70 12.73 18.49 -2.26
CA GLY A 70 12.55 17.44 -3.26
C GLY A 70 11.14 17.43 -3.85
N TYR A 71 10.98 16.79 -5.01
CA TYR A 71 9.69 16.64 -5.71
C TYR A 71 8.54 16.16 -4.79
N CYS A 72 8.85 15.29 -3.84
CA CYS A 72 7.87 14.75 -2.87
C CYS A 72 7.32 15.81 -1.89
N GLY A 73 7.93 17.00 -1.78
CA GLY A 73 7.51 18.10 -0.92
C GLY A 73 7.80 17.94 0.57
N VAL A 74 8.32 16.78 1.00
CA VAL A 74 8.47 16.41 2.42
C VAL A 74 9.93 16.21 2.87
N ARG A 75 10.87 16.58 2.01
CA ARG A 75 12.31 16.53 2.28
C ARG A 75 12.97 17.81 1.82
N GLU A 76 13.86 18.38 2.62
CA GLU A 76 14.45 19.71 2.41
C GLU A 76 15.96 19.69 2.66
N ASN A 77 16.71 20.36 1.79
CA ASN A 77 18.12 20.66 2.01
C ASN A 77 18.22 21.91 2.89
N ILE A 78 18.92 21.83 4.00
CA ILE A 78 19.19 22.96 4.89
C ILE A 78 20.69 23.03 5.12
N GLY A 79 21.34 24.00 4.50
CA GLY A 79 22.77 24.25 4.65
C GLY A 79 23.69 23.13 4.17
N GLY A 80 23.25 22.29 3.21
CA GLY A 80 24.00 21.12 2.71
C GLY A 80 23.75 19.83 3.48
N THR A 81 22.76 19.83 4.37
CA THR A 81 22.27 18.61 5.05
C THR A 81 20.81 18.38 4.67
N TYR A 82 20.50 17.16 4.25
CA TYR A 82 19.15 16.80 3.80
C TYR A 82 18.33 16.26 4.95
N TYR A 83 17.12 16.78 5.14
CA TYR A 83 16.23 16.41 6.22
C TYR A 83 14.91 15.87 5.71
N THR A 84 14.35 14.83 6.37
CA THR A 84 12.94 14.51 6.29
C THR A 84 12.16 15.42 7.23
N LEU A 85 11.03 15.96 6.73
CA LEU A 85 10.15 16.87 7.46
C LEU A 85 8.95 16.17 8.09
N VAL A 86 8.81 14.85 7.84
CA VAL A 86 7.61 14.09 8.21
C VAL A 86 7.91 12.89 9.13
N TYR A 87 9.09 12.85 9.75
CA TYR A 87 9.43 11.77 10.68
C TYR A 87 8.52 11.81 11.91
N GLY A 88 7.70 10.77 12.08
CA GLY A 88 6.73 10.70 13.17
C GLY A 88 5.55 11.67 13.06
N LYS A 89 5.40 12.42 11.96
CA LYS A 89 4.27 13.33 11.68
C LYS A 89 3.21 12.58 10.87
N VAL A 90 2.29 11.92 11.56
CA VAL A 90 1.28 11.05 10.95
C VAL A 90 0.02 11.86 10.64
N CYS A 91 -0.37 11.91 9.37
CA CYS A 91 -1.59 12.59 8.90
C CYS A 91 -2.79 11.64 8.72
N SER A 92 -2.55 10.33 8.73
CA SER A 92 -3.63 9.33 8.69
C SER A 92 -3.24 8.12 9.52
N LEU A 93 -4.13 7.71 10.44
CA LEU A 93 -3.96 6.54 11.30
C LEU A 93 -5.29 5.83 11.48
N ASN A 94 -5.39 4.56 11.04
CA ASN A 94 -6.61 3.78 11.12
C ASN A 94 -6.29 2.31 11.45
N ILE A 95 -7.27 1.60 12.00
CA ILE A 95 -7.26 0.13 12.06
C ILE A 95 -8.14 -0.36 10.92
N ASP A 96 -7.53 -1.01 9.95
CA ASP A 96 -8.21 -1.50 8.73
C ASP A 96 -8.07 -3.01 8.59
N PRO A 97 -9.05 -3.69 7.99
CA PRO A 97 -8.85 -5.07 7.53
C PRO A 97 -7.64 -5.19 6.60
N ILE A 98 -6.90 -6.28 6.72
CA ILE A 98 -5.73 -6.55 5.88
C ILE A 98 -6.12 -6.63 4.39
N GLU A 99 -7.32 -7.12 4.10
CA GLU A 99 -7.90 -7.22 2.76
C GLU A 99 -8.09 -5.85 2.09
N LYS A 100 -8.27 -4.78 2.87
CA LYS A 100 -8.36 -3.40 2.36
C LYS A 100 -7.02 -2.87 1.84
N LYS A 101 -5.88 -3.56 2.10
CA LYS A 101 -4.52 -3.12 1.71
C LYS A 101 -4.03 -3.56 0.33
N PRO A 102 -4.72 -4.21 -0.52
CA PRO A 102 -5.22 -5.58 -0.57
C PRO A 102 -4.07 -6.58 -0.46
N PHE A 103 -3.99 -7.22 0.70
CA PHE A 103 -3.16 -8.40 0.92
C PHE A 103 -4.08 -9.59 1.15
N PHE A 104 -4.11 -10.53 0.19
CA PHE A 104 -5.01 -11.69 0.25
C PHE A 104 -4.30 -12.97 0.71
N HIS A 105 -2.97 -12.99 0.63
CA HIS A 105 -2.14 -14.10 1.11
C HIS A 105 -1.29 -13.73 2.34
N VAL A 106 -1.69 -12.69 3.07
CA VAL A 106 -1.03 -12.26 4.31
C VAL A 106 -2.07 -12.13 5.40
N LEU A 107 -2.01 -12.99 6.43
CA LEU A 107 -2.81 -12.92 7.66
C LEU A 107 -4.31 -12.64 7.41
N PRO A 108 -5.02 -13.43 6.59
CA PRO A 108 -6.39 -13.14 6.18
C PRO A 108 -7.33 -13.00 7.39
N GLY A 109 -8.24 -12.02 7.33
CA GLY A 109 -9.20 -11.73 8.39
C GLY A 109 -8.62 -10.95 9.58
N THR A 110 -7.37 -10.52 9.54
CA THR A 110 -6.79 -9.70 10.60
C THR A 110 -6.90 -8.21 10.32
N SER A 111 -6.67 -7.41 11.36
CA SER A 111 -6.57 -5.96 11.24
C SER A 111 -5.12 -5.51 11.17
N ALA A 112 -4.85 -4.43 10.43
CA ALA A 112 -3.55 -3.75 10.38
C ALA A 112 -3.67 -2.33 10.92
N LEU A 113 -2.71 -1.90 11.74
CA LEU A 113 -2.56 -0.48 12.08
C LEU A 113 -1.99 0.24 10.86
N SER A 114 -2.82 1.01 10.17
CA SER A 114 -2.50 1.66 8.91
C SER A 114 -2.11 3.10 9.13
N LEU A 115 -0.95 3.52 8.64
CA LEU A 115 -0.47 4.89 8.84
C LEU A 115 0.10 5.50 7.56
N ALA A 116 0.05 6.84 7.51
CA ALA A 116 0.68 7.67 6.48
C ALA A 116 1.19 8.99 7.04
N THR A 117 2.20 9.54 6.38
CA THR A 117 2.58 10.95 6.43
C THR A 117 2.17 11.65 5.14
N ALA A 118 2.29 12.98 5.07
CA ALA A 118 2.08 13.71 3.83
C ALA A 118 3.11 13.34 2.75
N GLY A 119 2.76 13.57 1.48
CA GLY A 119 3.66 13.57 0.34
C GLY A 119 3.72 12.27 -0.46
N CYS A 120 4.21 12.40 -1.70
CA CYS A 120 4.40 11.29 -2.64
C CYS A 120 5.48 11.64 -3.66
N ASN A 121 6.24 10.67 -4.14
CA ASN A 121 7.27 10.87 -5.16
C ASN A 121 6.74 10.74 -6.61
N VAL A 122 5.43 10.52 -6.77
CA VAL A 122 4.70 10.57 -8.04
C VAL A 122 3.43 11.41 -7.87
N ASN A 123 2.80 11.81 -8.99
CA ASN A 123 1.57 12.61 -8.98
C ASN A 123 0.52 11.99 -9.91
N CYS A 124 -0.03 10.85 -9.48
CA CYS A 124 -1.04 10.15 -10.27
C CYS A 124 -2.31 10.98 -10.41
N LYS A 125 -2.74 11.26 -11.65
CA LYS A 125 -3.96 12.03 -11.95
C LYS A 125 -5.25 11.41 -11.38
N PHE A 126 -5.21 10.12 -11.03
CA PHE A 126 -6.32 9.31 -10.47
C PHE A 126 -6.13 8.97 -8.99
N CYS A 127 -5.30 9.68 -8.25
CA CYS A 127 -4.97 9.37 -6.86
C CYS A 127 -6.20 9.49 -5.95
N GLN A 128 -6.50 8.42 -5.19
CA GLN A 128 -7.61 8.41 -4.22
C GLN A 128 -7.30 9.23 -2.95
N ASN A 129 -6.02 9.31 -2.60
CA ASN A 129 -5.53 10.00 -1.40
C ASN A 129 -4.81 11.30 -1.75
N TRP A 130 -5.23 11.98 -2.82
CA TRP A 130 -4.56 13.17 -3.33
C TRP A 130 -4.47 14.30 -2.30
N GLU A 131 -5.44 14.41 -1.40
CA GLU A 131 -5.51 15.43 -0.35
C GLU A 131 -4.31 15.40 0.60
N ILE A 132 -3.74 14.21 0.83
CA ILE A 132 -2.56 14.04 1.69
C ILE A 132 -1.29 13.66 0.91
N SER A 133 -1.42 13.02 -0.26
CA SER A 133 -0.28 12.58 -1.06
C SER A 133 0.29 13.70 -1.94
N GLN A 134 -0.53 14.67 -2.35
CA GLN A 134 -0.11 15.81 -3.18
C GLN A 134 0.02 17.10 -2.34
N ALA A 135 0.04 16.96 -1.02
CA ALA A 135 0.17 18.06 -0.08
C ALA A 135 1.58 18.13 0.52
N ARG A 136 1.99 19.35 0.87
CA ARG A 136 3.13 19.58 1.77
C ARG A 136 2.71 19.34 3.21
N PRO A 137 3.65 19.02 4.12
CA PRO A 137 3.28 18.72 5.53
C PRO A 137 2.56 19.88 6.22
N GLU A 138 2.83 21.14 5.83
CA GLU A 138 2.17 22.31 6.38
C GLU A 138 0.68 22.46 5.97
N GLN A 139 0.26 21.73 4.95
CA GLN A 139 -1.09 21.81 4.35
C GLN A 139 -2.05 20.76 4.90
N VAL A 140 -1.56 19.86 5.74
CA VAL A 140 -2.36 18.76 6.33
C VAL A 140 -2.24 18.79 7.84
N GLU A 141 -3.29 18.36 8.52
CA GLU A 141 -3.20 18.09 9.94
C GLU A 141 -2.39 16.81 10.19
N ALA A 142 -1.47 16.85 11.13
CA ALA A 142 -0.68 15.72 11.55
C ALA A 142 -0.47 15.74 13.06
N PHE A 143 -0.25 14.58 13.63
CA PHE A 143 0.05 14.41 15.06
C PHE A 143 1.35 13.62 15.23
N ASP A 144 1.97 13.79 16.40
CA ASP A 144 3.20 13.11 16.73
C ASP A 144 2.93 11.64 17.08
N LEU A 145 3.62 10.74 16.37
CA LEU A 145 3.59 9.31 16.64
C LEU A 145 5.00 8.73 16.48
N ALA A 146 5.75 8.67 17.56
CA ALA A 146 7.09 8.10 17.54
C ALA A 146 7.07 6.62 17.10
N PRO A 147 8.13 6.11 16.46
CA PRO A 147 8.21 4.70 16.01
C PRO A 147 7.88 3.69 17.09
N GLU A 148 8.41 3.88 18.30
CA GLU A 148 8.15 3.00 19.45
C GLU A 148 6.66 3.01 19.85
N THR A 149 6.05 4.20 19.85
CA THR A 149 4.62 4.38 20.18
C THR A 149 3.72 3.74 19.12
N ALA A 150 4.09 3.85 17.82
CA ALA A 150 3.36 3.20 16.73
C ALA A 150 3.38 1.67 16.89
N ALA A 151 4.56 1.10 17.15
CA ALA A 151 4.73 -0.34 17.36
C ALA A 151 3.97 -0.83 18.61
N ALA A 152 4.06 -0.09 19.72
CA ALA A 152 3.31 -0.40 20.94
C ALA A 152 1.80 -0.34 20.74
N ARG A 153 1.31 0.67 20.00
CA ARG A 153 -0.11 0.85 19.69
C ARG A 153 -0.66 -0.29 18.83
N ALA A 154 0.09 -0.74 17.82
CA ALA A 154 -0.31 -1.89 17.00
C ALA A 154 -0.50 -3.14 17.87
N ALA A 155 0.48 -3.46 18.71
CA ALA A 155 0.41 -4.60 19.62
C ALA A 155 -0.76 -4.49 20.61
N ALA A 156 -0.94 -3.33 21.24
CA ALA A 156 -2.02 -3.08 22.21
C ALA A 156 -3.41 -3.13 21.57
N SER A 157 -3.53 -2.80 20.28
CA SER A 157 -4.79 -2.87 19.52
C SER A 157 -5.06 -4.27 18.93
N GLY A 158 -4.23 -5.26 19.20
CA GLY A 158 -4.37 -6.61 18.65
C GLY A 158 -4.13 -6.67 17.13
N CYS A 159 -3.45 -5.67 16.54
CA CYS A 159 -3.08 -5.68 15.14
C CYS A 159 -1.78 -6.47 14.95
N PRO A 160 -1.80 -7.63 14.28
CA PRO A 160 -0.59 -8.41 14.04
C PRO A 160 0.34 -7.73 13.00
N SER A 161 -0.09 -6.65 12.38
CA SER A 161 0.72 -5.90 11.41
C SER A 161 0.51 -4.39 11.47
N ILE A 162 1.56 -3.66 11.04
CA ILE A 162 1.50 -2.24 10.69
C ILE A 162 1.57 -2.12 9.17
N ALA A 163 0.64 -1.37 8.59
CA ALA A 163 0.61 -1.07 7.16
C ALA A 163 1.09 0.37 6.90
N TYR A 164 2.20 0.51 6.20
CA TYR A 164 2.66 1.79 5.66
C TYR A 164 1.97 1.99 4.31
N THR A 165 1.04 2.95 4.24
CA THR A 165 0.04 3.00 3.14
C THR A 165 -0.52 4.41 2.90
N TYR A 166 -1.58 4.53 2.13
CA TYR A 166 -2.36 5.72 1.72
C TYR A 166 -1.58 6.72 0.87
N THR A 167 -0.41 7.19 1.33
CA THR A 167 0.56 7.96 0.54
C THR A 167 1.70 7.05 0.07
N GLU A 168 2.83 7.60 -0.34
CA GLU A 168 3.96 6.77 -0.76
C GLU A 168 4.94 6.54 0.40
N PRO A 169 5.08 5.30 0.92
CA PRO A 169 5.96 5.01 2.04
C PRO A 169 7.43 5.33 1.82
N THR A 170 7.90 5.29 0.57
CA THR A 170 9.27 5.67 0.22
C THR A 170 9.64 7.07 0.72
N VAL A 171 8.71 8.04 0.69
CA VAL A 171 9.05 9.42 1.05
C VAL A 171 9.24 9.65 2.55
N TYR A 172 8.71 8.75 3.39
CA TYR A 172 8.94 8.72 4.84
C TYR A 172 9.76 7.50 5.28
N PHE A 173 10.75 7.15 4.47
CA PHE A 173 11.60 5.96 4.61
C PHE A 173 12.15 5.77 6.02
N GLU A 174 12.75 6.79 6.61
CA GLU A 174 13.39 6.74 7.94
C GLU A 174 12.38 6.36 9.03
N TYR A 175 11.21 6.97 8.99
CA TYR A 175 10.14 6.70 9.95
C TYR A 175 9.56 5.29 9.77
N MET A 176 9.33 4.87 8.53
CA MET A 176 8.87 3.51 8.21
C MET A 176 9.90 2.47 8.67
N TYR A 177 11.17 2.64 8.32
CA TYR A 177 12.26 1.74 8.68
C TYR A 177 12.39 1.57 10.20
N ASP A 178 12.47 2.68 10.91
CA ASP A 178 12.62 2.68 12.36
C ASP A 178 11.40 2.09 13.09
N THR A 179 10.21 2.32 12.55
CA THR A 179 8.97 1.71 13.07
C THR A 179 8.97 0.20 12.82
N ALA A 180 9.37 -0.26 11.64
CA ALA A 180 9.44 -1.68 11.29
C ALA A 180 10.41 -2.44 12.20
N VAL A 181 11.59 -1.87 12.48
CA VAL A 181 12.56 -2.47 13.43
C VAL A 181 11.95 -2.64 14.83
N ARG A 182 11.19 -1.65 15.30
CA ARG A 182 10.55 -1.69 16.63
C ARG A 182 9.34 -2.62 16.66
N ALA A 183 8.55 -2.65 15.59
CA ALA A 183 7.41 -3.54 15.44
C ALA A 183 7.84 -5.00 15.50
N ARG A 184 8.92 -5.37 14.80
CA ARG A 184 9.49 -6.73 14.80
C ARG A 184 9.87 -7.21 16.22
N ARG A 185 10.43 -6.33 17.07
CA ARG A 185 10.77 -6.65 18.47
C ARG A 185 9.53 -6.95 19.33
N ARG A 186 8.35 -6.52 18.88
CA ARG A 186 7.06 -6.77 19.54
C ARG A 186 6.24 -7.89 18.89
N GLY A 187 6.82 -8.61 17.93
CA GLY A 187 6.12 -9.64 17.17
C GLY A 187 5.07 -9.09 16.19
N VAL A 188 5.10 -7.78 15.89
CA VAL A 188 4.20 -7.13 14.94
C VAL A 188 4.91 -7.07 13.58
N ARG A 189 4.25 -7.54 12.53
CA ARG A 189 4.77 -7.54 11.16
C ARG A 189 4.67 -6.15 10.53
N SER A 190 5.52 -5.90 9.54
CA SER A 190 5.54 -4.66 8.77
C SER A 190 5.17 -4.95 7.32
N ILE A 191 4.11 -4.33 6.83
CA ILE A 191 3.63 -4.48 5.45
C ILE A 191 3.63 -3.13 4.74
N VAL A 192 4.06 -3.10 3.49
CA VAL A 192 4.24 -1.87 2.70
C VAL A 192 3.32 -1.88 1.49
N VAL A 193 2.59 -0.80 1.30
CA VAL A 193 1.72 -0.54 0.14
C VAL A 193 2.32 0.62 -0.64
N THR A 194 2.98 0.34 -1.76
CA THR A 194 3.81 1.31 -2.48
C THR A 194 3.54 1.34 -3.98
N GLY A 195 3.81 2.46 -4.63
CA GLY A 195 3.90 2.56 -6.08
C GLY A 195 5.19 1.97 -6.67
N GLY A 196 6.12 1.51 -5.83
CA GLY A 196 7.36 0.87 -6.26
C GLY A 196 8.41 1.81 -6.87
N HIS A 197 8.24 3.13 -6.75
CA HIS A 197 9.17 4.11 -7.32
C HIS A 197 10.28 4.44 -6.30
N ILE A 198 11.16 3.46 -6.05
CA ILE A 198 12.28 3.49 -5.10
C ILE A 198 13.55 3.00 -5.78
N ASN A 199 14.72 3.52 -5.38
CA ASN A 199 16.01 3.07 -5.92
C ASN A 199 16.44 1.72 -5.30
N PRO A 200 17.32 0.96 -5.97
CA PRO A 200 17.72 -0.37 -5.53
C PRO A 200 18.36 -0.42 -4.15
N GLU A 201 19.23 0.52 -3.80
CA GLU A 201 19.95 0.55 -2.52
C GLU A 201 18.99 0.74 -1.33
N PRO A 202 18.14 1.81 -1.27
CA PRO A 202 17.16 1.95 -0.20
C PRO A 202 16.12 0.80 -0.19
N LEU A 203 15.77 0.24 -1.36
CA LEU A 203 14.90 -0.93 -1.40
C LEU A 203 15.54 -2.14 -0.71
N ALA A 204 16.80 -2.44 -1.00
CA ALA A 204 17.53 -3.54 -0.37
C ALA A 204 17.59 -3.41 1.15
N GLU A 205 17.82 -2.19 1.66
CA GLU A 205 17.79 -1.90 3.09
C GLU A 205 16.39 -2.14 3.68
N LEU A 206 15.34 -1.65 3.01
CA LEU A 206 13.95 -1.80 3.44
C LEU A 206 13.53 -3.28 3.53
N LEU A 207 13.89 -4.09 2.52
CA LEU A 207 13.56 -5.51 2.48
C LEU A 207 14.18 -6.31 3.65
N GLY A 208 15.20 -5.78 4.32
CA GLY A 208 15.77 -6.35 5.55
C GLY A 208 14.86 -6.23 6.77
N VAL A 209 13.86 -5.35 6.77
CA VAL A 209 13.04 -5.03 7.95
C VAL A 209 11.54 -5.20 7.77
N VAL A 210 11.05 -5.41 6.55
CA VAL A 210 9.62 -5.62 6.28
C VAL A 210 9.30 -7.07 5.97
N ASP A 211 8.03 -7.46 6.09
CA ASP A 211 7.56 -8.85 5.93
C ASP A 211 6.81 -9.05 4.60
N ALA A 212 6.09 -8.03 4.13
CA ALA A 212 5.36 -8.09 2.86
C ALA A 212 5.34 -6.72 2.17
N VAL A 213 5.38 -6.74 0.85
CA VAL A 213 5.26 -5.56 -0.01
C VAL A 213 4.15 -5.80 -1.03
N LYS A 214 3.23 -4.86 -1.14
CA LYS A 214 2.25 -4.79 -2.21
C LYS A 214 2.66 -3.63 -3.12
N VAL A 215 2.88 -3.95 -4.40
CA VAL A 215 3.24 -2.96 -5.41
C VAL A 215 2.04 -2.63 -6.29
N ASP A 216 1.70 -1.34 -6.37
CA ASP A 216 0.75 -0.83 -7.34
C ASP A 216 1.44 -0.69 -8.71
N LEU A 217 1.34 -1.72 -9.56
CA LEU A 217 1.73 -1.64 -10.97
C LEU A 217 0.61 -0.94 -11.74
N LYS A 218 0.75 0.37 -11.90
CA LYS A 218 -0.35 1.23 -12.34
C LYS A 218 -0.70 1.12 -13.83
N GLY A 219 0.21 0.55 -14.63
CA GLY A 219 0.04 0.29 -16.06
C GLY A 219 1.28 -0.40 -16.63
N PHE A 220 1.25 -0.75 -17.90
CA PHE A 220 2.35 -1.47 -18.56
C PHE A 220 2.84 -0.76 -19.83
N SER A 221 2.92 0.59 -19.76
CA SER A 221 3.56 1.41 -20.78
C SER A 221 4.23 2.64 -20.15
N GLU A 222 5.36 3.08 -20.72
CA GLU A 222 6.04 4.32 -20.28
C GLU A 222 5.20 5.57 -20.55
N GLU A 223 4.40 5.56 -21.63
CA GLU A 223 3.48 6.66 -21.94
C GLU A 223 2.49 6.88 -20.80
N PHE A 224 1.83 5.81 -20.32
CA PHE A 224 0.89 5.90 -19.20
C PHE A 224 1.59 6.38 -17.91
N TYR A 225 2.79 5.88 -17.63
CA TYR A 225 3.55 6.33 -16.46
C TYR A 225 3.95 7.79 -16.55
N THR A 226 4.40 8.25 -17.71
CA THR A 226 4.79 9.65 -17.92
C THR A 226 3.59 10.58 -17.82
N GLU A 227 2.49 10.22 -18.48
CA GLU A 227 1.34 11.12 -18.59
C GLU A 227 0.42 11.10 -17.37
N TYR A 228 0.08 9.91 -16.84
CA TYR A 228 -0.94 9.75 -15.81
C TYR A 228 -0.38 9.50 -14.41
N VAL A 229 0.77 8.87 -14.29
CA VAL A 229 1.44 8.60 -12.99
C VAL A 229 2.43 9.70 -12.63
N ARG A 230 2.97 10.40 -13.65
CA ARG A 230 4.07 11.36 -13.48
C ARG A 230 5.31 10.72 -12.87
N GLY A 231 5.64 9.52 -13.35
CA GLY A 231 6.77 8.69 -12.95
C GLY A 231 7.33 7.93 -14.13
N SER A 232 8.00 6.81 -13.88
CA SER A 232 8.56 5.92 -14.90
C SER A 232 8.25 4.45 -14.55
N LEU A 233 8.00 3.63 -15.57
CA LEU A 233 7.65 2.22 -15.43
C LEU A 233 8.85 1.37 -15.00
N LYS A 234 10.00 1.57 -15.66
CA LYS A 234 11.19 0.74 -15.47
C LYS A 234 11.60 0.54 -14.01
N PRO A 235 11.72 1.60 -13.16
CA PRO A 235 12.06 1.40 -11.73
C PRO A 235 11.04 0.58 -10.95
N VAL A 236 9.75 0.66 -11.31
CA VAL A 236 8.69 -0.13 -10.67
C VAL A 236 8.85 -1.61 -11.01
N LEU A 237 9.16 -1.94 -12.25
CA LEU A 237 9.46 -3.31 -12.67
C LEU A 237 10.71 -3.86 -11.97
N GLU A 238 11.75 -3.05 -11.81
CA GLU A 238 12.95 -3.42 -11.05
C GLU A 238 12.65 -3.66 -9.56
N THR A 239 11.76 -2.84 -8.97
CA THR A 239 11.28 -3.05 -7.60
C THR A 239 10.53 -4.39 -7.46
N ILE A 240 9.60 -4.70 -8.37
CA ILE A 240 8.87 -5.97 -8.36
C ILE A 240 9.85 -7.16 -8.45
N ARG A 241 10.82 -7.12 -9.37
CA ARG A 241 11.86 -8.15 -9.47
C ARG A 241 12.66 -8.33 -8.19
N ALA A 242 13.07 -7.22 -7.57
CA ALA A 242 13.88 -7.25 -6.36
C ALA A 242 13.10 -7.85 -5.18
N VAL A 243 11.83 -7.48 -5.01
CA VAL A 243 10.96 -8.05 -3.98
C VAL A 243 10.73 -9.54 -4.23
N ALA A 244 10.41 -9.93 -5.47
CA ALA A 244 10.17 -11.33 -5.85
C ALA A 244 11.39 -12.26 -5.60
N ARG A 245 12.61 -11.72 -5.72
CA ARG A 245 13.87 -12.44 -5.44
C ARG A 245 14.28 -12.45 -3.98
N SER A 246 13.56 -11.72 -3.14
CA SER A 246 13.82 -11.62 -1.70
C SER A 246 13.03 -12.68 -0.91
N LYS A 247 13.12 -12.61 0.43
CA LYS A 247 12.28 -13.41 1.33
C LYS A 247 10.96 -12.71 1.71
N VAL A 248 10.76 -11.48 1.24
CA VAL A 248 9.60 -10.66 1.54
C VAL A 248 8.44 -11.08 0.63
N TRP A 249 7.25 -11.23 1.18
CA TRP A 249 6.07 -11.59 0.41
C TRP A 249 5.67 -10.45 -0.55
N LEU A 250 5.34 -10.81 -1.80
CA LEU A 250 4.93 -9.87 -2.84
C LEU A 250 3.48 -10.12 -3.24
N GLU A 251 2.68 -9.04 -3.31
CA GLU A 251 1.42 -9.00 -4.06
C GLU A 251 1.43 -7.80 -5.02
N ILE A 252 0.73 -7.90 -6.14
CA ILE A 252 0.69 -6.86 -7.18
C ILE A 252 -0.75 -6.40 -7.37
N VAL A 253 -0.97 -5.08 -7.42
CA VAL A 253 -2.27 -4.49 -7.68
C VAL A 253 -2.20 -3.66 -8.95
N VAL A 254 -3.21 -3.82 -9.81
CA VAL A 254 -3.41 -3.07 -11.04
C VAL A 254 -4.77 -2.39 -10.97
N LEU A 255 -4.78 -1.07 -10.81
CA LEU A 255 -6.00 -0.28 -10.96
C LEU A 255 -6.30 -0.15 -12.45
N VAL A 256 -7.35 -0.80 -12.92
CA VAL A 256 -7.75 -0.75 -14.33
C VAL A 256 -8.62 0.48 -14.56
N ILE A 257 -8.20 1.36 -15.47
CA ILE A 257 -8.86 2.62 -15.78
C ILE A 257 -9.32 2.59 -17.23
N PRO A 258 -10.63 2.72 -17.49
CA PRO A 258 -11.18 2.67 -18.85
C PRO A 258 -10.46 3.62 -19.82
N THR A 259 -10.12 3.14 -20.99
CA THR A 259 -9.45 3.83 -22.10
C THR A 259 -7.99 4.24 -21.83
N LEU A 260 -7.49 4.17 -20.59
CA LEU A 260 -6.14 4.61 -20.25
C LEU A 260 -5.13 3.44 -20.14
N ASN A 261 -5.51 2.36 -19.43
CA ASN A 261 -4.63 1.21 -19.24
C ASN A 261 -5.37 -0.14 -19.32
N ASP A 262 -6.59 -0.16 -19.88
CA ASP A 262 -7.46 -1.34 -19.98
C ASP A 262 -7.30 -2.10 -21.33
N ARG A 263 -6.28 -1.82 -22.12
CA ARG A 263 -5.96 -2.58 -23.36
C ARG A 263 -5.56 -4.01 -22.98
N MET A 264 -6.30 -4.97 -23.53
CA MET A 264 -6.15 -6.40 -23.19
C MET A 264 -4.85 -7.01 -23.69
N ASP A 265 -4.25 -6.48 -24.76
CA ASP A 265 -2.91 -6.85 -25.22
C ASP A 265 -1.82 -6.44 -24.20
N LEU A 266 -1.89 -5.22 -23.67
CA LEU A 266 -0.96 -4.77 -22.63
C LEU A 266 -1.17 -5.52 -21.30
N ILE A 267 -2.41 -5.89 -20.96
CA ILE A 267 -2.69 -6.74 -19.79
C ILE A 267 -2.10 -8.12 -19.99
N ARG A 268 -2.15 -8.68 -21.19
CA ARG A 268 -1.53 -9.96 -21.54
C ARG A 268 -0.01 -9.89 -21.40
N ASP A 269 0.63 -8.87 -21.97
CA ASP A 269 2.07 -8.68 -21.88
C ASP A 269 2.54 -8.46 -20.44
N MET A 270 1.80 -7.67 -19.66
CA MET A 270 2.03 -7.47 -18.22
C MET A 270 1.92 -8.79 -17.45
N SER A 271 0.91 -9.61 -17.74
CA SER A 271 0.69 -10.88 -17.06
C SER A 271 1.81 -11.89 -17.36
N ARG A 272 2.28 -11.96 -18.61
CA ARG A 272 3.47 -12.74 -19.00
C ARG A 272 4.70 -12.27 -18.25
N TRP A 273 4.94 -10.97 -18.24
CA TRP A 273 6.07 -10.38 -17.56
C TRP A 273 6.05 -10.70 -16.05
N ILE A 274 4.89 -10.57 -15.38
CA ILE A 274 4.75 -10.92 -13.96
C ILE A 274 5.05 -12.40 -13.74
N ARG A 275 4.50 -13.29 -14.56
CA ARG A 275 4.76 -14.74 -14.47
C ARG A 275 6.26 -15.05 -14.60
N ASP A 276 6.93 -14.43 -15.56
CA ASP A 276 8.31 -14.75 -15.90
C ASP A 276 9.31 -14.13 -14.92
N GLU A 277 9.05 -12.92 -14.43
CA GLU A 277 9.99 -12.15 -13.61
C GLU A 277 9.69 -12.21 -12.11
N ALA A 278 8.42 -12.34 -11.72
CA ALA A 278 8.00 -12.39 -10.31
C ALA A 278 7.48 -13.78 -9.88
N GLY A 279 7.10 -14.62 -10.85
CA GLY A 279 6.65 -15.98 -10.61
C GLY A 279 5.12 -16.14 -10.66
N LYS A 280 4.68 -17.33 -11.07
CA LYS A 280 3.27 -17.66 -11.26
C LYS A 280 2.44 -17.71 -9.97
N GLU A 281 3.10 -17.76 -8.83
CA GLU A 281 2.46 -17.83 -7.50
C GLU A 281 2.19 -16.45 -6.89
N VAL A 282 2.69 -15.37 -7.50
CA VAL A 282 2.46 -14.00 -7.00
C VAL A 282 1.00 -13.62 -7.21
N PRO A 283 0.27 -13.21 -6.14
CA PRO A 283 -1.10 -12.75 -6.28
C PRO A 283 -1.18 -11.44 -7.07
N VAL A 284 -2.11 -11.37 -8.03
CA VAL A 284 -2.37 -10.20 -8.85
C VAL A 284 -3.83 -9.79 -8.69
N HIS A 285 -4.07 -8.51 -8.40
CA HIS A 285 -5.38 -7.94 -8.17
C HIS A 285 -5.71 -6.92 -9.24
N PHE A 286 -6.67 -7.18 -10.11
CA PHE A 286 -7.25 -6.18 -11.01
C PHE A 286 -8.37 -5.46 -10.27
N THR A 287 -8.18 -4.17 -9.96
CA THR A 287 -9.11 -3.42 -9.12
C THR A 287 -9.90 -2.40 -9.92
N ARG A 288 -11.17 -2.24 -9.53
CA ARG A 288 -12.10 -1.30 -10.17
C ARG A 288 -11.72 0.14 -9.87
N PHE A 289 -11.55 0.95 -10.91
CA PHE A 289 -11.40 2.39 -10.81
C PHE A 289 -12.76 3.05 -10.49
N GLN A 290 -12.70 4.12 -9.68
CA GLN A 290 -13.77 5.07 -9.46
C GLN A 290 -13.27 6.47 -9.84
N PRO A 291 -14.08 7.32 -10.52
CA PRO A 291 -13.67 8.67 -10.89
C PRO A 291 -13.19 9.48 -9.70
N MET A 292 -11.94 9.98 -9.78
CA MET A 292 -11.29 10.67 -8.67
C MET A 292 -10.27 11.69 -9.15
N TYR A 293 -10.00 12.70 -8.33
CA TYR A 293 -8.99 13.75 -8.47
C TYR A 293 -9.05 14.44 -9.84
N LEU A 294 -8.08 14.22 -10.75
CA LEU A 294 -8.02 14.84 -12.08
C LEU A 294 -8.64 13.96 -13.18
N VAL A 295 -9.04 12.73 -12.86
CA VAL A 295 -9.71 11.80 -13.79
C VAL A 295 -11.14 11.56 -13.31
N LYS A 296 -12.01 12.59 -13.46
CA LYS A 296 -13.43 12.55 -13.09
C LYS A 296 -14.35 12.34 -14.28
N ASN A 297 -13.82 12.46 -15.48
CA ASN A 297 -14.54 12.41 -16.76
C ASN A 297 -14.68 10.99 -17.32
N LEU A 298 -14.01 10.00 -16.71
CA LEU A 298 -14.12 8.60 -17.11
C LEU A 298 -15.13 7.85 -16.22
N PRO A 299 -15.87 6.86 -16.75
CA PRO A 299 -16.77 6.04 -15.95
C PRO A 299 -15.98 5.10 -15.03
N PRO A 300 -16.61 4.55 -13.98
CA PRO A 300 -16.05 3.41 -13.25
C PRO A 300 -15.76 2.24 -14.20
N THR A 301 -14.71 1.46 -13.91
CA THR A 301 -14.39 0.30 -14.75
C THR A 301 -15.56 -0.68 -14.79
N PRO A 302 -16.02 -1.10 -15.98
CA PRO A 302 -17.00 -2.20 -16.09
C PRO A 302 -16.44 -3.48 -15.45
N VAL A 303 -17.30 -4.23 -14.76
CA VAL A 303 -16.91 -5.50 -14.13
C VAL A 303 -16.39 -6.49 -15.18
N SER A 304 -17.06 -6.54 -16.35
CA SER A 304 -16.63 -7.38 -17.49
C SER A 304 -15.21 -7.11 -17.99
N THR A 305 -14.71 -5.86 -17.86
CA THR A 305 -13.31 -5.53 -18.19
C THR A 305 -12.36 -6.17 -17.18
N LEU A 306 -12.70 -6.16 -15.89
CA LEU A 306 -11.90 -6.80 -14.84
C LEU A 306 -11.91 -8.33 -14.97
N GLU A 307 -13.06 -8.91 -15.31
CA GLU A 307 -13.21 -10.35 -15.58
C GLU A 307 -12.37 -10.78 -16.79
N ALA A 308 -12.37 -9.96 -17.86
CA ALA A 308 -11.53 -10.20 -19.05
C ALA A 308 -10.03 -10.14 -18.69
N ALA A 309 -9.61 -9.12 -17.92
CA ALA A 309 -8.22 -9.00 -17.44
C ALA A 309 -7.81 -10.21 -16.59
N ARG A 310 -8.67 -10.63 -15.65
CA ARG A 310 -8.44 -11.82 -14.82
C ARG A 310 -8.31 -13.09 -15.67
N ARG A 311 -9.21 -13.32 -16.62
CA ARG A 311 -9.16 -14.48 -17.52
C ARG A 311 -7.85 -14.53 -18.29
N ILE A 312 -7.43 -13.41 -18.88
CA ILE A 312 -6.16 -13.31 -19.61
C ILE A 312 -4.99 -13.66 -18.69
N ALA A 313 -4.95 -13.13 -17.50
CA ALA A 313 -3.86 -13.40 -16.56
C ALA A 313 -3.77 -14.89 -16.14
N LEU A 314 -4.93 -15.54 -15.98
CA LEU A 314 -5.00 -16.99 -15.73
C LEU A 314 -4.56 -17.81 -16.96
N GLU A 315 -4.97 -17.41 -18.18
CA GLU A 315 -4.52 -18.02 -19.44
C GLU A 315 -3.00 -17.92 -19.61
N GLU A 316 -2.40 -16.82 -19.19
CA GLU A 316 -0.93 -16.62 -19.21
C GLU A 316 -0.21 -17.40 -18.08
N GLY A 317 -0.93 -18.13 -17.22
CA GLY A 317 -0.38 -19.07 -16.25
C GLY A 317 -0.20 -18.52 -14.84
N LEU A 318 -0.69 -17.33 -14.52
CA LEU A 318 -0.77 -16.84 -13.13
C LEU A 318 -1.81 -17.66 -12.35
N ARG A 319 -1.52 -18.01 -11.08
CA ARG A 319 -2.37 -18.91 -10.28
C ARG A 319 -3.36 -18.22 -9.39
N TYR A 320 -3.01 -17.02 -8.90
CA TYR A 320 -3.81 -16.26 -7.93
C TYR A 320 -4.14 -14.90 -8.52
N VAL A 321 -5.30 -14.81 -9.16
CA VAL A 321 -5.76 -13.59 -9.84
C VAL A 321 -7.13 -13.20 -9.31
N TYR A 322 -7.22 -11.98 -8.78
CA TYR A 322 -8.36 -11.45 -8.10
C TYR A 322 -9.01 -10.27 -8.84
N VAL A 323 -10.31 -10.09 -8.65
CA VAL A 323 -11.04 -8.86 -8.98
C VAL A 323 -11.28 -8.11 -7.68
N GLY A 324 -10.85 -6.86 -7.59
CA GLY A 324 -10.99 -6.04 -6.39
C GLY A 324 -11.90 -4.83 -6.60
N ASN A 325 -12.36 -4.23 -5.49
CA ASN A 325 -13.31 -3.11 -5.47
C ASN A 325 -14.67 -3.45 -6.12
N VAL A 326 -15.07 -4.73 -6.09
CA VAL A 326 -16.39 -5.25 -6.53
C VAL A 326 -16.90 -6.18 -5.44
N PRO A 327 -17.42 -5.65 -4.32
CA PRO A 327 -17.81 -6.47 -3.16
C PRO A 327 -18.80 -7.58 -3.51
N GLY A 328 -18.49 -8.80 -3.09
CA GLY A 328 -19.31 -9.99 -3.34
C GLY A 328 -19.04 -10.69 -4.68
N HIS A 329 -18.06 -10.22 -5.45
CA HIS A 329 -17.64 -10.91 -6.66
C HIS A 329 -16.90 -12.21 -6.33
N GLU A 330 -17.25 -13.33 -7.02
CA GLU A 330 -16.67 -14.64 -6.75
C GLU A 330 -15.13 -14.66 -6.83
N SER A 331 -14.54 -13.78 -7.66
CA SER A 331 -13.08 -13.66 -7.83
C SER A 331 -12.38 -12.92 -6.69
N GLU A 332 -13.08 -12.53 -5.61
CA GLU A 332 -12.47 -12.14 -4.34
C GLU A 332 -12.02 -13.37 -3.53
N ASN A 333 -12.56 -14.56 -3.83
CA ASN A 333 -12.19 -15.79 -3.18
C ASN A 333 -10.83 -16.31 -3.64
N THR A 334 -10.10 -16.94 -2.71
CA THR A 334 -8.89 -17.70 -3.06
C THR A 334 -9.26 -19.13 -3.37
N TYR A 335 -8.88 -19.61 -4.56
CA TYR A 335 -9.11 -20.97 -5.02
C TYR A 335 -7.84 -21.80 -4.92
N CYS A 336 -7.98 -23.07 -4.55
CA CYS A 336 -6.87 -24.02 -4.54
C CYS A 336 -6.44 -24.36 -5.98
N PRO A 337 -5.18 -24.17 -6.37
CA PRO A 337 -4.73 -24.49 -7.73
C PRO A 337 -4.69 -26.00 -8.01
N GLY A 338 -4.74 -26.83 -6.96
CA GLY A 338 -4.71 -28.30 -7.13
C GLY A 338 -6.09 -28.94 -7.30
N CYS A 339 -7.12 -28.43 -6.60
CA CYS A 339 -8.45 -29.05 -6.61
C CYS A 339 -9.60 -28.10 -6.97
N GLY A 340 -9.33 -26.82 -7.25
CA GLY A 340 -10.32 -25.82 -7.65
C GLY A 340 -11.27 -25.33 -6.55
N LYS A 341 -11.21 -25.91 -5.33
CA LYS A 341 -12.11 -25.50 -4.25
C LYS A 341 -11.74 -24.15 -3.66
N VAL A 342 -12.74 -23.41 -3.17
CA VAL A 342 -12.54 -22.18 -2.40
C VAL A 342 -11.84 -22.52 -1.08
N ILE A 343 -10.67 -21.92 -0.85
CA ILE A 343 -9.87 -22.11 0.37
C ILE A 343 -9.91 -20.89 1.29
N ILE A 344 -10.16 -19.68 0.75
CA ILE A 344 -10.50 -18.51 1.55
C ILE A 344 -11.71 -17.85 0.88
N ALA A 345 -12.84 -17.81 1.59
CA ALA A 345 -14.06 -17.19 1.12
C ALA A 345 -14.13 -15.75 1.62
N ARG A 346 -14.44 -14.80 0.70
CA ARG A 346 -14.52 -13.37 0.98
C ARG A 346 -15.78 -12.74 0.44
N VAL A 347 -16.27 -11.74 1.18
CA VAL A 347 -17.27 -10.78 0.69
C VAL A 347 -16.75 -9.38 1.05
N GLY A 348 -16.26 -8.66 0.07
CA GLY A 348 -15.54 -7.40 0.28
C GLY A 348 -14.31 -7.62 1.16
N TYR A 349 -14.29 -6.99 2.34
CA TYR A 349 -13.18 -7.12 3.30
C TYR A 349 -13.45 -8.16 4.41
N ALA A 350 -14.61 -8.79 4.41
CA ALA A 350 -14.96 -9.80 5.39
C ALA A 350 -14.50 -11.20 4.94
N ILE A 351 -13.90 -11.96 5.85
CA ILE A 351 -13.57 -13.36 5.66
C ILE A 351 -14.74 -14.20 6.20
N GLU A 352 -15.34 -15.02 5.33
CA GLU A 352 -16.40 -15.95 5.72
C GLU A 352 -15.86 -17.32 6.12
N ALA A 353 -14.79 -17.78 5.47
CA ALA A 353 -14.17 -19.05 5.79
C ALA A 353 -12.69 -19.08 5.39
N VAL A 354 -11.86 -19.76 6.19
CA VAL A 354 -10.48 -20.13 5.87
C VAL A 354 -10.36 -21.65 5.96
N ARG A 355 -10.06 -22.30 4.83
CA ARG A 355 -9.91 -23.77 4.70
C ARG A 355 -8.45 -24.11 4.39
N LEU A 356 -7.57 -23.54 5.20
CA LEU A 356 -6.11 -23.78 5.17
C LEU A 356 -5.67 -24.37 6.51
N LYS A 357 -4.88 -25.42 6.43
CA LYS A 357 -4.23 -26.02 7.61
C LYS A 357 -2.71 -26.02 7.42
N LYS A 358 -2.01 -25.26 8.24
CA LYS A 358 -0.53 -25.10 8.14
C LYS A 358 -0.08 -24.73 6.72
N GLY A 359 -0.75 -23.76 6.09
CA GLY A 359 -0.43 -23.27 4.73
C GLY A 359 -0.77 -24.25 3.60
N LYS A 360 -1.59 -25.27 3.84
CA LYS A 360 -2.03 -26.25 2.83
C LYS A 360 -3.54 -26.27 2.73
N CYS A 361 -4.06 -26.57 1.52
CA CYS A 361 -5.47 -26.79 1.28
C CYS A 361 -5.97 -27.97 2.12
N GLU A 362 -7.02 -27.77 2.93
CA GLU A 362 -7.61 -28.82 3.77
C GLU A 362 -8.18 -29.99 2.97
N SER A 363 -8.63 -29.73 1.72
CA SER A 363 -9.25 -30.76 0.88
C SER A 363 -8.26 -31.67 0.16
N CYS A 364 -7.12 -31.17 -0.31
CA CYS A 364 -6.21 -31.94 -1.16
C CYS A 364 -4.73 -31.86 -0.74
N GLY A 365 -4.40 -31.09 0.30
CA GLY A 365 -3.05 -30.96 0.80
C GLY A 365 -2.11 -30.09 -0.04
N THR A 366 -2.56 -29.50 -1.16
CA THR A 366 -1.73 -28.61 -2.00
C THR A 366 -1.20 -27.44 -1.17
N PRO A 367 0.14 -27.19 -1.16
CA PRO A 367 0.71 -26.02 -0.51
C PRO A 367 0.20 -24.73 -1.14
N ILE A 368 -0.16 -23.76 -0.32
CA ILE A 368 -0.61 -22.43 -0.74
C ILE A 368 0.40 -21.42 -0.23
N PRO A 369 1.12 -20.72 -1.11
CA PRO A 369 2.11 -19.73 -0.69
C PRO A 369 1.44 -18.50 -0.06
N GLY A 370 2.10 -17.96 0.99
CA GLY A 370 1.57 -16.80 1.74
C GLY A 370 2.11 -16.77 3.18
N ILE A 371 1.69 -15.76 3.93
CA ILE A 371 1.93 -15.59 5.36
C ILE A 371 0.62 -15.89 6.09
N TRP A 372 0.50 -17.06 6.72
CA TRP A 372 -0.76 -17.55 7.26
C TRP A 372 -0.84 -17.49 8.80
N ALA A 373 0.27 -17.18 9.48
CA ALA A 373 0.39 -17.02 10.94
C ALA A 373 1.53 -16.08 11.32
#